data_af47871679edbe3a8cca24f5ec1ace78
#
_entry.id   af47871679edbe3a8cca24f5ec1ace78
#
_cell.length_a   1.000
_cell.length_b   1.000
_cell.length_c   1.000
_cell.angle_alpha   90.00
_cell.angle_beta   90.00
_cell.angle_gamma   90.00
#
_symmetry.space_group_name_H-M   'P 1'
#
loop_
_entity.id
_entity.type
_entity.pdbx_description
1 polymer ?
#
loop_
_entity_poly.entity_id
_entity_poly.type
_entity_poly.pdbx_seq_one_letter_code
_entity_poly.pdbx_strand_id
1 'polypeptide(L)'
;ATQPDFAARKDLDWTPREIIPENKKMFAALRRTEIEWRLDRKTSLETVAEEMSPLDSVCTIVNLRRHARQIADALYQSCPKNTVFFLTTDLCPAHRSRQIEIIRQRLHEGKPCRVVATQCIEAGVDLDFKTVYRALAPLDAIIQAAGRCNRNGCDQMGRVIVFCPEDSRRLYPDDWYNNAAVTVQEMSPPFSIHDPDNIREYYQRLFDGSTDKKTLTEAIDARSFAQTAAQYKLIDNTGVQIIVPYAEKRELYKSI
;
A
#
# COMPACT_ATOMS: atom_id res chain seq x y z
N ALA A 1 -2.52 -8.31 -10.81
CA ALA A 1 -2.02 -8.70 -9.49
C ALA A 1 -0.58 -9.13 -9.65
N THR A 2 0.30 -8.63 -8.79
CA THR A 2 1.67 -9.09 -8.71
C THR A 2 1.68 -10.47 -8.09
N GLN A 3 2.24 -11.45 -8.79
CA GLN A 3 2.48 -12.76 -8.22
C GLN A 3 4.00 -12.97 -8.13
N PRO A 4 4.49 -13.54 -7.02
CA PRO A 4 5.87 -13.97 -6.94
C PRO A 4 6.17 -14.93 -8.09
N ASP A 5 7.30 -14.73 -8.75
CA ASP A 5 7.79 -15.73 -9.69
C ASP A 5 8.37 -16.90 -8.90
N PHE A 6 7.60 -17.97 -8.77
CA PHE A 6 8.04 -19.18 -8.07
C PHE A 6 9.24 -19.88 -8.75
N ALA A 7 9.55 -19.56 -10.01
CA ALA A 7 10.79 -20.00 -10.65
C ALA A 7 12.04 -19.42 -9.96
N ALA A 8 11.92 -18.34 -9.20
CA ALA A 8 13.00 -17.81 -8.36
C ALA A 8 13.31 -18.73 -7.16
N ARG A 9 12.38 -19.58 -6.75
CA ARG A 9 12.55 -20.56 -5.67
C ARG A 9 13.15 -21.86 -6.20
N LYS A 10 14.47 -21.91 -6.23
CA LYS A 10 15.24 -23.07 -6.73
C LYS A 10 15.07 -24.34 -5.88
N ASP A 11 14.55 -24.17 -4.66
CA ASP A 11 14.23 -25.26 -3.73
C ASP A 11 12.88 -25.95 -4.03
N LEU A 12 12.05 -25.33 -4.89
CA LEU A 12 10.80 -25.91 -5.34
C LEU A 12 11.04 -26.56 -6.71
N ASP A 13 10.84 -27.88 -6.80
CA ASP A 13 10.82 -28.61 -8.08
C ASP A 13 9.53 -28.28 -8.84
N TRP A 14 9.39 -27.04 -9.23
CA TRP A 14 8.19 -26.52 -9.87
C TRP A 14 8.53 -25.47 -10.93
N THR A 15 8.15 -25.77 -12.17
CA THR A 15 8.29 -24.84 -13.28
C THR A 15 6.93 -24.27 -13.65
N PRO A 16 6.64 -23.00 -13.33
CA PRO A 16 5.39 -22.37 -13.71
C PRO A 16 5.29 -22.25 -15.24
N ARG A 17 4.09 -22.52 -15.78
CA ARG A 17 3.80 -22.33 -17.21
C ARG A 17 3.09 -21.01 -17.41
N GLU A 18 3.66 -20.13 -18.24
CA GLU A 18 3.00 -18.89 -18.65
C GLU A 18 1.80 -19.20 -19.55
N ILE A 19 0.63 -18.69 -19.16
CA ILE A 19 -0.64 -18.92 -19.87
C ILE A 19 -0.78 -17.91 -21.02
N ILE A 20 -0.22 -16.70 -20.87
CA ILE A 20 -0.31 -15.63 -21.86
C ILE A 20 1.08 -15.41 -22.49
N PRO A 21 1.34 -15.96 -23.71
CA PRO A 21 2.68 -15.91 -24.31
C PRO A 21 3.25 -14.51 -24.51
N GLU A 22 2.39 -13.51 -24.76
CA GLU A 22 2.78 -12.12 -25.00
C GLU A 22 2.40 -11.21 -23.83
N ASN A 23 2.63 -11.66 -22.61
CA ASN A 23 2.25 -10.92 -21.39
C ASN A 23 2.82 -9.49 -21.36
N LYS A 24 4.05 -9.24 -21.85
CA LYS A 24 4.65 -7.89 -21.94
C LYS A 24 3.81 -6.92 -22.75
N LYS A 25 3.27 -7.35 -23.90
CA LYS A 25 2.38 -6.51 -24.73
C LYS A 25 1.11 -6.18 -23.98
N MET A 26 0.53 -7.15 -23.27
CA MET A 26 -0.66 -6.94 -22.46
C MET A 26 -0.39 -5.94 -21.32
N PHE A 27 0.71 -6.09 -20.58
CA PHE A 27 1.08 -5.15 -19.53
C PHE A 27 1.29 -3.74 -20.07
N ALA A 28 1.97 -3.59 -21.22
CA ALA A 28 2.15 -2.30 -21.86
C ALA A 28 0.82 -1.66 -22.29
N ALA A 29 -0.10 -2.45 -22.88
CA ALA A 29 -1.42 -1.98 -23.27
C ALA A 29 -2.31 -1.57 -22.09
N LEU A 30 -2.11 -2.14 -20.92
CA LEU A 30 -2.84 -1.83 -19.70
C LEU A 30 -2.21 -0.70 -18.89
N ARG A 31 -1.12 -0.10 -19.36
CA ARG A 31 -0.47 1.02 -18.68
C ARG A 31 -1.39 2.23 -18.63
N ARG A 32 -1.70 2.69 -17.42
CA ARG A 32 -2.63 3.81 -17.14
C ARG A 32 -1.99 4.89 -16.28
N THR A 33 -0.78 4.64 -15.77
CA THR A 33 -0.10 5.52 -14.82
C THR A 33 1.34 5.74 -15.21
N GLU A 34 1.84 6.91 -14.85
CA GLU A 34 3.25 7.25 -14.86
C GLU A 34 3.77 7.33 -13.43
N ILE A 35 4.95 6.75 -13.22
CA ILE A 35 5.59 6.71 -11.90
C ILE A 35 6.71 7.72 -11.88
N GLU A 36 6.62 8.63 -10.91
CA GLU A 36 7.70 9.55 -10.56
C GLU A 36 8.38 9.02 -9.29
N TRP A 37 9.65 8.63 -9.41
CA TRP A 37 10.44 8.16 -8.29
C TRP A 37 11.20 9.31 -7.65
N ARG A 38 10.90 9.63 -6.40
CA ARG A 38 11.57 10.66 -5.58
C ARG A 38 12.28 10.00 -4.41
N LEU A 39 13.30 9.20 -4.70
CA LEU A 39 14.03 8.41 -3.70
C LEU A 39 15.45 8.92 -3.45
N ASP A 40 15.92 9.85 -4.25
CA ASP A 40 17.23 10.52 -4.14
C ASP A 40 17.35 11.40 -2.89
N ARG A 41 16.22 11.89 -2.38
CA ARG A 41 16.14 12.68 -1.16
C ARG A 41 14.89 12.35 -0.36
N LYS A 42 14.96 12.58 0.95
CA LYS A 42 13.80 12.49 1.83
C LYS A 42 12.86 13.68 1.59
N THR A 43 11.57 13.42 1.66
CA THR A 43 10.51 14.40 1.48
C THR A 43 9.79 14.60 2.81
N SER A 44 9.65 15.85 3.26
CA SER A 44 8.89 16.15 4.46
C SER A 44 7.41 15.87 4.25
N LEU A 45 6.70 15.51 5.30
CA LEU A 45 5.27 15.22 5.23
C LEU A 45 4.45 16.49 4.99
N GLU A 46 4.96 17.63 5.42
CA GLU A 46 4.42 18.96 5.14
C GLU A 46 4.50 19.28 3.65
N THR A 47 5.64 19.03 3.01
CA THR A 47 5.80 19.19 1.55
C THR A 47 4.79 18.35 0.78
N VAL A 48 4.54 17.10 1.20
CA VAL A 48 3.51 16.27 0.59
C VAL A 48 2.12 16.90 0.72
N ALA A 49 1.79 17.44 1.89
CA ALA A 49 0.50 18.11 2.11
C ALA A 49 0.37 19.40 1.28
N GLU A 50 1.44 20.19 1.17
CA GLU A 50 1.49 21.39 0.33
C GLU A 50 1.24 21.06 -1.14
N GLU A 51 1.90 20.03 -1.67
CA GLU A 51 1.72 19.59 -3.05
C GLU A 51 0.31 19.00 -3.30
N MET A 52 -0.30 18.35 -2.31
CA MET A 52 -1.66 17.84 -2.39
C MET A 52 -2.74 18.93 -2.32
N SER A 53 -2.47 20.02 -1.61
CA SER A 53 -3.44 21.08 -1.32
C SER A 53 -4.13 21.66 -2.58
N PRO A 54 -3.45 21.95 -3.70
CA PRO A 54 -4.08 22.48 -4.92
C PRO A 54 -4.79 21.42 -5.76
N LEU A 55 -4.62 20.11 -5.48
CA LEU A 55 -5.15 19.03 -6.30
C LEU A 55 -6.58 18.69 -5.88
N ASP A 56 -7.48 18.54 -6.86
CA ASP A 56 -8.88 18.20 -6.59
C ASP A 56 -9.15 16.70 -6.39
N SER A 57 -8.31 15.83 -6.96
CA SER A 57 -8.46 14.36 -6.85
C SER A 57 -7.11 13.74 -6.55
N VAL A 58 -6.82 13.55 -5.26
CA VAL A 58 -5.52 13.06 -4.82
C VAL A 58 -5.64 12.16 -3.60
N CYS A 59 -4.81 11.13 -3.58
CA CYS A 59 -4.64 10.26 -2.43
C CYS A 59 -3.17 10.17 -2.04
N THR A 60 -2.86 10.19 -0.74
CA THR A 60 -1.56 9.76 -0.23
C THR A 60 -1.71 8.51 0.61
N ILE A 61 -0.82 7.54 0.39
CA ILE A 61 -0.78 6.28 1.13
C ILE A 61 0.59 6.18 1.81
N VAL A 62 0.58 6.14 3.12
CA VAL A 62 1.79 6.05 3.95
C VAL A 62 1.80 4.79 4.79
N ASN A 63 2.99 4.39 5.27
CA ASN A 63 3.17 3.13 5.97
C ASN A 63 2.76 3.19 7.45
N LEU A 64 2.73 4.38 8.04
CA LEU A 64 2.52 4.58 9.47
C LEU A 64 1.38 5.56 9.74
N ARG A 65 0.54 5.24 10.73
CA ARG A 65 -0.60 6.08 11.14
C ARG A 65 -0.18 7.48 11.57
N ARG A 66 1.00 7.62 12.22
CA ARG A 66 1.52 8.94 12.60
C ARG A 66 1.83 9.82 11.39
N HIS A 67 2.39 9.26 10.30
CA HIS A 67 2.63 9.99 9.06
C HIS A 67 1.31 10.42 8.41
N ALA A 68 0.32 9.52 8.38
CA ALA A 68 -1.00 9.86 7.87
C ALA A 68 -1.64 10.99 8.69
N ARG A 69 -1.51 10.97 10.02
CA ARG A 69 -2.02 12.01 10.89
C ARG A 69 -1.35 13.36 10.60
N GLN A 70 -0.03 13.41 10.50
CA GLN A 70 0.73 14.63 10.26
C GLN A 70 0.37 15.29 8.93
N ILE A 71 0.24 14.50 7.84
CA ILE A 71 -0.21 15.00 6.53
C ILE A 71 -1.66 15.51 6.61
N ALA A 72 -2.55 14.78 7.28
CA ALA A 72 -3.95 15.18 7.41
C ALA A 72 -4.08 16.48 8.21
N ASP A 73 -3.34 16.61 9.30
CA ASP A 73 -3.35 17.82 10.14
C ASP A 73 -2.83 19.06 9.35
N ALA A 74 -1.79 18.89 8.52
CA ALA A 74 -1.30 19.94 7.62
C ALA A 74 -2.34 20.33 6.56
N LEU A 75 -3.02 19.36 5.94
CA LEU A 75 -4.10 19.62 4.99
C LEU A 75 -5.31 20.31 5.64
N TYR A 76 -5.65 19.98 6.88
CA TYR A 76 -6.73 20.66 7.62
C TYR A 76 -6.46 22.13 7.90
N GLN A 77 -5.19 22.56 7.87
CA GLN A 77 -4.82 23.98 8.01
C GLN A 77 -4.96 24.75 6.69
N SER A 78 -4.76 24.09 5.54
CA SER A 78 -4.68 24.70 4.21
C SER A 78 -5.90 24.47 3.33
N CYS A 79 -6.74 23.47 3.67
CA CYS A 79 -7.88 23.07 2.84
C CYS A 79 -9.20 23.08 3.62
N PRO A 80 -10.35 23.27 2.95
CA PRO A 80 -11.65 23.11 3.58
C PRO A 80 -11.80 21.70 4.17
N LYS A 81 -12.16 21.60 5.46
CA LYS A 81 -12.22 20.33 6.19
C LYS A 81 -13.10 19.28 5.54
N ASN A 82 -14.15 19.68 4.84
CA ASN A 82 -15.06 18.76 4.14
C ASN A 82 -14.48 18.20 2.83
N THR A 83 -13.25 18.58 2.44
CA THR A 83 -12.54 18.07 1.26
C THR A 83 -11.37 17.16 1.62
N VAL A 84 -11.07 17.00 2.90
CA VAL A 84 -9.96 16.18 3.42
C VAL A 84 -10.52 14.97 4.16
N PHE A 85 -10.06 13.79 3.81
CA PHE A 85 -10.52 12.51 4.36
C PHE A 85 -9.33 11.73 4.92
N PHE A 86 -9.54 11.12 6.10
CA PHE A 86 -8.54 10.35 6.79
C PHE A 86 -8.99 8.90 6.91
N LEU A 87 -8.24 7.96 6.32
CA LEU A 87 -8.56 6.54 6.28
C LEU A 87 -7.42 5.71 6.87
N THR A 88 -7.59 5.28 8.10
CA THR A 88 -6.66 4.38 8.79
C THR A 88 -7.40 3.33 9.60
N THR A 89 -6.68 2.40 10.18
CA THR A 89 -7.22 1.40 11.11
C THR A 89 -7.62 1.99 12.47
N ASP A 90 -7.36 3.28 12.72
CA ASP A 90 -7.88 3.99 13.91
C ASP A 90 -9.39 4.25 13.82
N LEU A 91 -9.96 4.18 12.61
CA LEU A 91 -11.39 4.29 12.41
C LEU A 91 -12.06 2.93 12.64
N CYS A 92 -13.14 2.90 13.41
CA CYS A 92 -13.96 1.70 13.48
C CYS A 92 -14.52 1.33 12.09
N PRO A 93 -14.82 0.03 11.83
CA PRO A 93 -15.25 -0.43 10.51
C PRO A 93 -16.42 0.34 9.91
N ALA A 94 -17.44 0.66 10.73
CA ALA A 94 -18.62 1.41 10.28
C ALA A 94 -18.26 2.85 9.85
N HIS A 95 -17.38 3.53 10.61
CA HIS A 95 -16.90 4.87 10.25
C HIS A 95 -16.10 4.82 8.94
N ARG A 96 -15.18 3.87 8.82
CA ARG A 96 -14.38 3.71 7.61
C ARG A 96 -15.24 3.44 6.37
N SER A 97 -16.24 2.55 6.47
CA SER A 97 -17.16 2.28 5.36
C SER A 97 -17.92 3.53 4.93
N ARG A 98 -18.41 4.32 5.90
CA ARG A 98 -19.11 5.59 5.62
C ARG A 98 -18.18 6.60 4.93
N GLN A 99 -16.94 6.73 5.39
CA GLN A 99 -15.96 7.63 4.75
C GLN A 99 -15.66 7.20 3.31
N ILE A 100 -15.48 5.90 3.06
CA ILE A 100 -15.25 5.37 1.72
C ILE A 100 -16.42 5.70 0.78
N GLU A 101 -17.66 5.58 1.26
CA GLU A 101 -18.83 5.91 0.45
C GLU A 101 -18.90 7.40 0.10
N ILE A 102 -18.62 8.29 1.06
CA ILE A 102 -18.55 9.73 0.83
C ILE A 102 -17.45 10.07 -0.19
N ILE A 103 -16.27 9.48 -0.03
CA ILE A 103 -15.14 9.67 -0.95
C ILE A 103 -15.53 9.22 -2.37
N ARG A 104 -16.12 8.02 -2.51
CA ARG A 104 -16.57 7.49 -3.80
C ARG A 104 -17.53 8.43 -4.50
N GLN A 105 -18.55 8.90 -3.77
CA GLN A 105 -19.52 9.85 -4.30
C GLN A 105 -18.85 11.14 -4.75
N ARG A 106 -17.95 11.72 -3.95
CA ARG A 106 -17.25 12.97 -4.32
C ARG A 106 -16.38 12.81 -5.55
N LEU A 107 -15.65 11.70 -5.67
CA LEU A 107 -14.83 11.41 -6.84
C LEU A 107 -15.68 11.25 -8.09
N HIS A 108 -16.82 10.57 -7.99
CA HIS A 108 -17.79 10.43 -9.10
C HIS A 108 -18.39 11.77 -9.53
N GLU A 109 -18.67 12.66 -8.58
CA GLU A 109 -19.20 14.00 -8.82
C GLU A 109 -18.13 15.03 -9.27
N GLY A 110 -16.85 14.63 -9.34
CA GLY A 110 -15.75 15.54 -9.65
C GLY A 110 -15.49 16.61 -8.58
N LYS A 111 -15.97 16.40 -7.35
CA LYS A 111 -15.77 17.32 -6.23
C LYS A 111 -14.39 17.16 -5.60
N PRO A 112 -13.78 18.25 -5.10
CA PRO A 112 -12.48 18.18 -4.45
C PRO A 112 -12.44 17.12 -3.34
N CYS A 113 -11.46 16.21 -3.43
CA CYS A 113 -11.31 15.07 -2.54
C CYS A 113 -9.83 14.74 -2.33
N ARG A 114 -9.32 15.04 -1.13
CA ARG A 114 -7.94 14.78 -0.71
C ARG A 114 -7.98 13.70 0.35
N VAL A 115 -7.43 12.54 0.02
CA VAL A 115 -7.47 11.37 0.92
C VAL A 115 -6.07 11.11 1.48
N VAL A 116 -5.99 10.99 2.79
CA VAL A 116 -4.80 10.54 3.50
C VAL A 116 -5.09 9.19 4.12
N ALA A 117 -4.33 8.18 3.73
CA ALA A 117 -4.59 6.80 4.12
C ALA A 117 -3.33 6.02 4.53
N THR A 118 -3.52 4.93 5.24
CA THR A 118 -2.55 3.85 5.35
C THR A 118 -2.91 2.71 4.40
N GLN A 119 -2.23 1.56 4.52
CA GLN A 119 -2.42 0.39 3.64
C GLN A 119 -3.88 -0.11 3.54
N CYS A 120 -4.77 0.33 4.43
CA CYS A 120 -6.18 -0.09 4.45
C CYS A 120 -6.98 0.28 3.17
N ILE A 121 -6.42 1.14 2.30
CA ILE A 121 -7.02 1.52 1.02
C ILE A 121 -6.49 0.68 -0.16
N GLU A 122 -5.38 -0.03 0.01
CA GLU A 122 -4.71 -0.76 -1.06
C GLU A 122 -5.55 -1.94 -1.58
N ALA A 123 -6.30 -2.62 -0.71
CA ALA A 123 -7.15 -3.74 -1.08
C ALA A 123 -8.62 -3.52 -0.66
N GLY A 124 -9.55 -4.11 -1.43
CA GLY A 124 -10.97 -4.14 -1.08
C GLY A 124 -11.73 -2.81 -1.21
N VAL A 125 -11.09 -1.75 -1.69
CA VAL A 125 -11.72 -0.42 -1.85
C VAL A 125 -11.70 0.01 -3.30
N ASP A 126 -12.84 0.39 -3.85
CA ASP A 126 -12.96 0.85 -5.24
C ASP A 126 -13.00 2.38 -5.27
N LEU A 127 -11.82 2.98 -5.39
CA LEU A 127 -11.61 4.43 -5.52
C LEU A 127 -10.66 4.70 -6.68
N ASP A 128 -10.85 5.82 -7.35
CA ASP A 128 -10.09 6.25 -8.52
C ASP A 128 -9.64 7.70 -8.37
N PHE A 129 -8.33 7.91 -8.32
CA PHE A 129 -7.72 9.23 -8.16
C PHE A 129 -6.91 9.62 -9.40
N LYS A 130 -6.80 10.91 -9.68
CA LYS A 130 -5.91 11.43 -10.74
C LYS A 130 -4.44 11.38 -10.34
N THR A 131 -4.16 11.57 -9.05
CA THR A 131 -2.81 11.57 -8.49
C THR A 131 -2.75 10.75 -7.21
N VAL A 132 -1.73 9.91 -7.09
CA VAL A 132 -1.47 9.13 -5.88
C VAL A 132 -0.04 9.34 -5.43
N TYR A 133 0.14 9.76 -4.18
CA TYR A 133 1.42 9.75 -3.48
C TYR A 133 1.55 8.45 -2.71
N ARG A 134 2.68 7.77 -2.84
CA ARG A 134 2.96 6.53 -2.12
C ARG A 134 4.31 6.65 -1.39
N ALA A 135 4.29 6.60 -0.08
CA ALA A 135 5.54 6.45 0.66
C ALA A 135 6.22 5.14 0.24
N LEU A 136 7.55 5.16 0.11
CA LEU A 136 8.33 3.99 -0.27
C LEU A 136 7.89 2.75 0.52
N ALA A 137 7.69 1.64 -0.19
CA ALA A 137 7.06 0.43 0.30
C ALA A 137 7.54 -0.78 -0.52
N PRO A 138 7.18 -2.01 -0.16
CA PRO A 138 7.31 -3.17 -1.02
C PRO A 138 6.70 -2.92 -2.41
N LEU A 139 7.27 -3.52 -3.45
CA LEU A 139 6.85 -3.26 -4.84
C LEU A 139 5.37 -3.60 -5.08
N ASP A 140 4.88 -4.67 -4.49
CA ASP A 140 3.46 -5.06 -4.57
C ASP A 140 2.54 -3.99 -3.97
N ALA A 141 2.91 -3.37 -2.87
CA ALA A 141 2.16 -2.26 -2.25
C ALA A 141 2.20 -0.99 -3.13
N ILE A 142 3.33 -0.70 -3.80
CA ILE A 142 3.43 0.40 -4.77
C ILE A 142 2.51 0.14 -5.97
N ILE A 143 2.49 -1.08 -6.50
CA ILE A 143 1.62 -1.47 -7.62
C ILE A 143 0.14 -1.42 -7.21
N GLN A 144 -0.21 -1.83 -6.00
CA GLN A 144 -1.58 -1.72 -5.49
C GLN A 144 -2.03 -0.27 -5.35
N ALA A 145 -1.13 0.61 -4.87
CA ALA A 145 -1.37 2.05 -4.80
C ALA A 145 -1.55 2.66 -6.20
N ALA A 146 -0.70 2.29 -7.16
CA ALA A 146 -0.84 2.69 -8.57
C ALA A 146 -2.18 2.22 -9.17
N GLY A 147 -2.68 1.07 -8.75
CA GLY A 147 -4.02 0.58 -9.11
C GLY A 147 -5.19 1.40 -8.55
N ARG A 148 -4.94 2.44 -7.73
CA ARG A 148 -5.90 3.45 -7.28
C ARG A 148 -5.82 4.75 -8.07
N CYS A 149 -4.90 4.83 -9.02
CA CYS A 149 -4.66 5.97 -9.88
C CYS A 149 -5.12 5.66 -11.30
N ASN A 150 -5.98 6.49 -11.87
CA ASN A 150 -6.56 6.30 -13.20
C ASN A 150 -7.12 4.86 -13.41
N ARG A 151 -7.78 4.36 -12.39
CA ARG A 151 -8.29 2.99 -12.35
C ARG A 151 -9.27 2.70 -13.48
N ASN A 152 -10.11 3.67 -13.82
CA ASN A 152 -11.13 3.54 -14.86
C ASN A 152 -10.59 3.80 -16.28
N GLY A 153 -9.32 4.21 -16.42
CA GLY A 153 -8.67 4.39 -17.71
C GLY A 153 -9.19 5.61 -18.46
N CYS A 154 -9.03 6.81 -17.91
CA CYS A 154 -9.27 8.06 -18.63
C CYS A 154 -8.18 8.31 -19.68
N ASP A 155 -8.42 9.20 -20.65
CA ASP A 155 -7.48 9.53 -21.73
C ASP A 155 -6.13 10.09 -21.24
N GLN A 156 -6.12 10.74 -20.08
CA GLN A 156 -4.89 11.24 -19.46
C GLN A 156 -4.28 10.20 -18.52
N MET A 157 -2.95 10.05 -18.59
CA MET A 157 -2.23 9.19 -17.68
C MET A 157 -2.35 9.67 -16.23
N GLY A 158 -2.63 8.75 -15.33
CA GLY A 158 -2.60 9.03 -13.89
C GLY A 158 -1.17 9.21 -13.40
N ARG A 159 -0.96 10.05 -12.39
CA ARG A 159 0.36 10.35 -11.82
C ARG A 159 0.53 9.66 -10.48
N VAL A 160 1.57 8.84 -10.36
CA VAL A 160 1.94 8.20 -9.09
C VAL A 160 3.32 8.70 -8.67
N ILE A 161 3.41 9.26 -7.47
CA ILE A 161 4.65 9.76 -6.90
C ILE A 161 5.08 8.85 -5.76
N VAL A 162 6.21 8.17 -5.93
CA VAL A 162 6.82 7.36 -4.87
C VAL A 162 7.89 8.19 -4.18
N PHE A 163 7.77 8.37 -2.86
CA PHE A 163 8.65 9.23 -2.08
C PHE A 163 9.16 8.55 -0.81
N CYS A 164 10.33 8.97 -0.34
CA CYS A 164 10.89 8.55 0.94
C CYS A 164 10.52 9.56 2.02
N PRO A 165 9.69 9.21 3.03
CA PRO A 165 9.31 10.14 4.10
C PRO A 165 10.52 10.56 4.92
N GLU A 166 10.58 11.85 5.30
CA GLU A 166 11.53 12.34 6.26
C GLU A 166 11.02 12.09 7.68
N ASP A 167 11.65 11.14 8.37
CA ASP A 167 11.45 10.88 9.80
C ASP A 167 12.77 10.33 10.36
N SER A 168 13.14 10.74 11.55
CA SER A 168 14.30 10.24 12.28
C SER A 168 14.05 8.91 13.00
N ARG A 169 12.79 8.51 13.09
CA ARG A 169 12.33 7.28 13.73
C ARG A 169 12.13 6.17 12.72
N ARG A 170 11.62 5.02 13.18
CA ARG A 170 11.23 3.89 12.33
C ARG A 170 10.25 4.32 11.24
N LEU A 171 10.55 3.99 9.97
CA LEU A 171 9.75 4.34 8.79
C LEU A 171 8.72 3.27 8.41
N TYR A 172 8.89 2.05 8.89
CA TYR A 172 8.12 0.88 8.47
C TYR A 172 7.50 0.16 9.67
N PRO A 173 6.40 -0.57 9.48
CA PRO A 173 5.71 -1.27 10.57
C PRO A 173 6.54 -2.42 11.17
N ASP A 174 7.32 -3.13 10.36
CA ASP A 174 8.13 -4.26 10.75
C ASP A 174 9.38 -4.39 9.86
N ASP A 175 10.27 -5.32 10.22
CA ASP A 175 11.56 -5.49 9.55
C ASP A 175 11.42 -6.15 8.17
N TRP A 176 10.43 -7.04 8.00
CA TRP A 176 10.14 -7.62 6.70
C TRP A 176 9.72 -6.54 5.70
N TYR A 177 8.82 -5.66 6.12
CA TYR A 177 8.36 -4.55 5.29
C TYR A 177 9.50 -3.58 4.95
N ASN A 178 10.39 -3.33 5.93
CA ASN A 178 11.60 -2.54 5.70
C ASN A 178 12.50 -3.18 4.65
N ASN A 179 12.83 -4.47 4.80
CA ASN A 179 13.70 -5.18 3.87
C ASN A 179 13.12 -5.20 2.44
N ALA A 180 11.82 -5.45 2.33
CA ALA A 180 11.14 -5.44 1.05
C ALA A 180 11.12 -4.04 0.39
N ALA A 181 11.02 -2.96 1.17
CA ALA A 181 11.13 -1.58 0.67
C ALA A 181 12.57 -1.22 0.28
N VAL A 182 13.58 -1.68 1.03
CA VAL A 182 15.00 -1.52 0.70
C VAL A 182 15.32 -2.22 -0.61
N THR A 183 14.79 -3.42 -0.86
CA THR A 183 14.95 -4.13 -2.13
C THR A 183 14.50 -3.28 -3.33
N VAL A 184 13.42 -2.49 -3.19
CA VAL A 184 12.99 -1.56 -4.25
C VAL A 184 14.04 -0.47 -4.50
N GLN A 185 14.67 0.07 -3.45
CA GLN A 185 15.75 1.06 -3.60
C GLN A 185 17.00 0.46 -4.27
N GLU A 186 17.35 -0.78 -3.93
CA GLU A 186 18.50 -1.49 -4.48
C GLU A 186 18.34 -1.82 -5.98
N MET A 187 17.11 -1.88 -6.48
CA MET A 187 16.83 -1.97 -7.91
C MET A 187 17.15 -0.67 -8.66
N SER A 188 17.57 0.38 -7.96
CA SER A 188 18.01 1.65 -8.54
C SER A 188 16.98 2.29 -9.47
N PRO A 189 15.81 2.71 -8.96
CA PRO A 189 14.83 3.45 -9.79
C PRO A 189 15.47 4.65 -10.51
N PRO A 190 14.94 5.06 -11.70
CA PRO A 190 13.60 4.72 -12.17
C PRO A 190 13.50 3.41 -12.96
N PHE A 191 12.48 2.61 -12.70
CA PHE A 191 12.09 1.46 -13.50
C PHE A 191 10.57 1.38 -13.66
N SER A 192 10.11 0.60 -14.65
CA SER A 192 8.67 0.44 -14.90
C SER A 192 8.07 -0.64 -14.01
N ILE A 193 7.05 -0.28 -13.20
CA ILE A 193 6.26 -1.26 -12.45
C ILE A 193 5.29 -2.06 -13.34
N HIS A 194 5.19 -1.71 -14.62
CA HIS A 194 4.37 -2.40 -15.61
C HIS A 194 5.19 -3.40 -16.43
N ASP A 195 6.49 -3.54 -16.16
CA ASP A 195 7.34 -4.54 -16.80
C ASP A 195 7.42 -5.80 -15.93
N PRO A 196 6.95 -6.96 -16.45
CA PRO A 196 7.02 -8.22 -15.71
C PRO A 196 8.45 -8.62 -15.31
N ASP A 197 9.46 -8.22 -16.07
CA ASP A 197 10.86 -8.56 -15.77
C ASP A 197 11.34 -7.82 -14.52
N ASN A 198 10.96 -6.55 -14.34
CA ASN A 198 11.26 -5.80 -13.11
C ASN A 198 10.55 -6.41 -11.89
N ILE A 199 9.32 -6.89 -12.06
CA ILE A 199 8.59 -7.56 -10.98
C ILE A 199 9.29 -8.88 -10.61
N ARG A 200 9.73 -9.64 -11.62
CA ARG A 200 10.50 -10.88 -11.42
C ARG A 200 11.82 -10.61 -10.70
N GLU A 201 12.58 -9.62 -11.15
CA GLU A 201 13.84 -9.21 -10.54
C GLU A 201 13.66 -8.83 -9.07
N TYR A 202 12.61 -8.05 -8.75
CA TYR A 202 12.28 -7.69 -7.37
C TYR A 202 12.11 -8.92 -6.48
N TYR A 203 11.29 -9.89 -6.90
CA TYR A 203 11.04 -11.08 -6.10
C TYR A 203 12.28 -12.00 -6.01
N GLN A 204 13.11 -12.07 -7.06
CA GLN A 204 14.38 -12.79 -7.00
C GLN A 204 15.30 -12.21 -5.93
N ARG A 205 15.51 -10.88 -5.93
CA ARG A 205 16.32 -10.20 -4.91
C ARG A 205 15.75 -10.36 -3.51
N LEU A 206 14.43 -10.23 -3.35
CA LEU A 206 13.76 -10.36 -2.08
C LEU A 206 13.90 -11.78 -1.50
N PHE A 207 13.82 -12.81 -2.32
CA PHE A 207 13.97 -14.20 -1.87
C PHE A 207 15.43 -14.58 -1.64
N ASP A 208 16.37 -14.12 -2.47
CA ASP A 208 17.79 -14.35 -2.27
C ASP A 208 18.31 -13.70 -0.97
N GLY A 209 17.74 -12.56 -0.58
CA GLY A 209 18.03 -11.89 0.70
C GLY A 209 17.30 -12.48 1.91
N SER A 210 16.35 -13.40 1.71
CA SER A 210 15.61 -14.00 2.82
C SER A 210 16.44 -15.09 3.50
N THR A 211 16.67 -14.92 4.81
CA THR A 211 17.33 -15.94 5.64
C THR A 211 16.38 -17.14 5.77
N ASP A 212 16.83 -18.30 5.35
CA ASP A 212 16.09 -19.56 5.52
C ASP A 212 15.84 -19.80 7.00
N LYS A 213 14.58 -19.91 7.39
CA LYS A 213 14.21 -20.23 8.78
C LYS A 213 14.36 -21.73 8.99
N LYS A 214 15.60 -22.20 9.13
CA LYS A 214 15.92 -23.62 9.39
C LYS A 214 15.05 -24.23 10.50
N THR A 215 14.80 -23.45 11.56
CA THR A 215 13.96 -23.88 12.70
C THR A 215 12.51 -24.17 12.31
N LEU A 216 11.95 -23.44 11.33
CA LEU A 216 10.60 -23.70 10.83
C LEU A 216 10.58 -24.98 9.99
N THR A 217 11.56 -25.15 9.09
CA THR A 217 11.70 -26.38 8.28
C THR A 217 11.89 -27.60 9.16
N GLU A 218 12.76 -27.53 10.16
CA GLU A 218 12.97 -28.60 11.13
C GLU A 218 11.69 -28.95 11.93
N ALA A 219 10.88 -27.95 12.30
CA ALA A 219 9.60 -28.19 12.98
C ALA A 219 8.55 -28.85 12.07
N ILE A 220 8.55 -28.50 10.78
CA ILE A 220 7.68 -29.11 9.76
C ILE A 220 8.10 -30.57 9.54
N ASP A 221 9.38 -30.84 9.35
CA ASP A 221 9.92 -32.18 9.10
C ASP A 221 9.68 -33.11 10.31
N ALA A 222 9.83 -32.56 11.52
CA ALA A 222 9.51 -33.26 12.77
C ALA A 222 8.00 -33.40 13.03
N ARG A 223 7.12 -32.87 12.14
CA ARG A 223 5.66 -32.85 12.32
C ARG A 223 5.21 -32.25 13.65
N SER A 224 5.97 -31.30 14.17
CA SER A 224 5.66 -30.59 15.41
C SER A 224 4.67 -29.44 15.14
N PHE A 225 3.38 -29.74 15.07
CA PHE A 225 2.34 -28.77 14.71
C PHE A 225 2.31 -27.56 15.63
N ALA A 226 2.51 -27.74 16.93
CA ALA A 226 2.53 -26.64 17.90
C ALA A 226 3.71 -25.69 17.67
N GLN A 227 4.91 -26.21 17.41
CA GLN A 227 6.10 -25.41 17.11
C GLN A 227 5.99 -24.73 15.74
N THR A 228 5.49 -25.45 14.74
CA THR A 228 5.22 -24.88 13.40
C THR A 228 4.24 -23.71 13.49
N ALA A 229 3.13 -23.87 14.20
CA ALA A 229 2.14 -22.80 14.40
C ALA A 229 2.69 -21.60 15.19
N ALA A 230 3.58 -21.84 16.17
CA ALA A 230 4.22 -20.79 16.95
C ALA A 230 5.24 -19.97 16.12
N GLN A 231 5.92 -20.62 15.17
CA GLN A 231 6.93 -19.99 14.31
C GLN A 231 6.36 -19.41 13.03
N TYR A 232 5.29 -20.00 12.48
CA TYR A 232 4.61 -19.53 11.28
C TYR A 232 3.50 -18.55 11.65
N LYS A 233 3.91 -17.35 12.05
CA LYS A 233 2.97 -16.25 12.33
C LYS A 233 2.95 -15.28 11.17
N LEU A 234 1.87 -15.26 10.41
CA LEU A 234 1.62 -14.27 9.36
C LEU A 234 1.24 -12.89 9.95
N ILE A 235 0.50 -12.90 11.06
CA ILE A 235 0.05 -11.69 11.75
C ILE A 235 0.20 -11.90 13.25
N ASP A 236 1.00 -11.08 13.88
CA ASP A 236 1.05 -11.01 15.34
C ASP A 236 -0.20 -10.30 15.86
N ASN A 237 -1.14 -11.08 16.42
CA ASN A 237 -2.35 -10.52 17.01
C ASN A 237 -2.05 -10.09 18.47
N THR A 238 -1.41 -8.94 18.61
CA THR A 238 -1.10 -8.33 19.93
C THR A 238 -2.15 -7.30 20.35
N GLY A 239 -3.19 -7.11 19.54
CA GLY A 239 -4.22 -6.10 19.77
C GLY A 239 -5.35 -6.58 20.67
N VAL A 240 -5.86 -5.66 21.49
CA VAL A 240 -7.11 -5.83 22.24
C VAL A 240 -8.25 -5.23 21.41
N GLN A 241 -9.34 -5.98 21.25
CA GLN A 241 -10.53 -5.45 20.59
C GLN A 241 -11.25 -4.46 21.52
N ILE A 242 -11.46 -3.24 21.04
CA ILE A 242 -12.19 -2.21 21.76
C ILE A 242 -13.51 -1.96 21.01
N ILE A 243 -14.62 -2.09 21.72
CA ILE A 243 -15.93 -1.74 21.19
C ILE A 243 -16.09 -0.22 21.30
N VAL A 244 -16.32 0.45 20.17
CA VAL A 244 -16.47 1.91 20.10
C VAL A 244 -17.91 2.25 19.74
N PRO A 245 -18.63 3.05 20.56
CA PRO A 245 -19.95 3.54 20.20
C PRO A 245 -19.85 4.53 19.04
N TYR A 246 -20.49 4.21 17.90
CA TYR A 246 -20.45 5.02 16.68
C TYR A 246 -21.85 5.28 16.13
N ALA A 247 -22.15 6.57 15.86
CA ALA A 247 -23.40 7.05 15.25
C ALA A 247 -24.66 6.52 15.96
N GLU A 248 -25.67 6.12 15.20
CA GLU A 248 -26.98 5.66 15.68
C GLU A 248 -26.92 4.34 16.48
N LYS A 249 -25.82 3.59 16.38
CA LYS A 249 -25.63 2.34 17.13
C LYS A 249 -25.10 2.55 18.55
N ARG A 250 -25.07 3.79 19.00
CA ARG A 250 -24.64 4.15 20.36
C ARG A 250 -25.51 3.52 21.45
N GLU A 251 -26.83 3.31 21.17
CA GLU A 251 -27.75 2.66 22.08
C GLU A 251 -27.49 1.15 22.22
N LEU A 252 -27.08 0.47 21.13
CA LEU A 252 -26.68 -0.95 21.18
C LEU A 252 -25.48 -1.17 22.11
N TYR A 253 -24.59 -0.19 22.22
CA TYR A 253 -23.43 -0.27 23.12
C TYR A 253 -23.81 -0.27 24.58
N LYS A 254 -24.91 0.39 24.94
CA LYS A 254 -25.40 0.46 26.33
C LYS A 254 -26.08 -0.84 26.80
N SER A 255 -26.38 -1.76 25.88
CA SER A 255 -27.03 -3.05 26.14
C SER A 255 -26.05 -4.22 26.24
N ILE A 256 -24.77 -4.00 26.05
CA ILE A 256 -23.66 -4.96 26.23
C ILE A 256 -22.99 -4.73 27.57
#